data_fd83c56b044da418444f362559412551
#
_entry.id   fd83c56b044da418444f362559412551
#
_cell.length_a   1.000
_cell.length_b   1.000
_cell.length_c   1.000
_cell.angle_alpha   90.00
_cell.angle_beta   90.00
_cell.angle_gamma   90.00
#
_symmetry.space_group_name_H-M   'P 1'
#
loop_
_entity.id
_entity.type
_entity.pdbx_description
1 polymer ?
#
loop_
_entity_poly.entity_id
_entity_poly.type
_entity_poly.pdbx_seq_one_letter_code
_entity_poly.pdbx_strand_id
1 'polypeptide(L)'
;MAKDVHVVTGAFGYSGRWIAKELLNCGYKVRTLTNAIGRDDPFNGQLEVRPIIFTDHDSMVSSLSDADVLYNTYWVRYKDRKGGYTHDLAVSNTKKLISAAKDAGIRRIVHFSVAHPDKAPDWTYFNGKMEVEKMIIESKLSHAILRPTVFFGGKRDVLINNMAWLIRRFPVFGVFGLGSYPIQPVHILSLIHI
;
A
#
# COMPACT_ATOMS: atom_id res chain seq x y z
N MET A 1 24.27 -13.99 3.29
CA MET A 1 23.16 -14.71 2.66
C MET A 1 22.00 -13.74 2.51
N ALA A 2 21.32 -13.73 1.37
CA ALA A 2 20.10 -12.93 1.21
C ALA A 2 19.07 -13.44 2.22
N LYS A 3 18.36 -12.51 2.88
CA LYS A 3 17.29 -12.87 3.81
C LYS A 3 16.05 -13.22 2.97
N ASP A 4 15.44 -14.37 3.24
CA ASP A 4 14.29 -14.87 2.45
C ASP A 4 12.94 -14.32 2.92
N VAL A 5 12.93 -13.41 3.91
CA VAL A 5 11.71 -12.86 4.50
C VAL A 5 11.36 -11.53 3.83
N HIS A 6 10.16 -11.45 3.27
CA HIS A 6 9.59 -10.24 2.69
C HIS A 6 8.43 -9.74 3.53
N VAL A 7 8.42 -8.46 3.84
CA VAL A 7 7.37 -7.84 4.67
C VAL A 7 6.40 -7.06 3.77
N VAL A 8 5.10 -7.30 3.95
CA VAL A 8 4.05 -6.56 3.24
C VAL A 8 3.15 -5.87 4.27
N THR A 9 3.09 -4.53 4.25
CA THR A 9 2.12 -3.82 5.09
C THR A 9 0.71 -4.05 4.56
N GLY A 10 -0.18 -4.58 5.41
CA GLY A 10 -1.58 -4.77 5.04
C GLY A 10 -1.84 -5.84 3.97
N ALA A 11 -1.19 -7.01 4.07
CA ALA A 11 -1.40 -8.13 3.14
C ALA A 11 -2.86 -8.63 3.08
N PHE A 12 -3.70 -8.34 4.06
CA PHE A 12 -5.14 -8.63 4.03
C PHE A 12 -5.96 -7.56 3.29
N GLY A 13 -5.32 -6.46 2.89
CA GLY A 13 -5.91 -5.40 2.07
C GLY A 13 -5.93 -5.75 0.58
N TYR A 14 -6.38 -4.79 -0.24
CA TYR A 14 -6.54 -5.01 -1.68
C TYR A 14 -5.20 -5.25 -2.39
N SER A 15 -4.30 -4.28 -2.41
CA SER A 15 -3.00 -4.39 -3.11
C SER A 15 -2.04 -5.33 -2.40
N GLY A 16 -1.95 -5.25 -1.07
CA GLY A 16 -1.05 -6.08 -0.28
C GLY A 16 -1.32 -7.59 -0.45
N ARG A 17 -2.57 -7.98 -0.65
CA ARG A 17 -2.94 -9.38 -0.90
C ARG A 17 -2.32 -9.94 -2.18
N TRP A 18 -2.34 -9.18 -3.25
CA TRP A 18 -1.77 -9.62 -4.52
C TRP A 18 -0.25 -9.75 -4.44
N ILE A 19 0.41 -8.80 -3.77
CA ILE A 19 1.85 -8.85 -3.52
C ILE A 19 2.20 -10.08 -2.69
N ALA A 20 1.51 -10.29 -1.56
CA ALA A 20 1.77 -11.42 -0.68
C ALA A 20 1.56 -12.76 -1.40
N LYS A 21 0.51 -12.87 -2.22
CA LYS A 21 0.24 -14.07 -3.01
C LYS A 21 1.39 -14.36 -3.98
N GLU A 22 1.87 -13.35 -4.70
CA GLU A 22 2.94 -13.53 -5.67
C GLU A 22 4.27 -13.88 -4.99
N LEU A 23 4.58 -13.26 -3.87
CA LEU A 23 5.78 -13.60 -3.09
C LEU A 23 5.74 -15.05 -2.60
N LEU A 24 4.59 -15.53 -2.13
CA LEU A 24 4.41 -16.93 -1.75
C LEU A 24 4.59 -17.88 -2.95
N ASN A 25 4.03 -17.51 -4.12
CA ASN A 25 4.20 -18.28 -5.36
C ASN A 25 5.67 -18.39 -5.78
N CYS A 26 6.46 -17.34 -5.52
CA CYS A 26 7.91 -17.31 -5.77
C CYS A 26 8.72 -18.05 -4.68
N GLY A 27 8.07 -18.62 -3.65
CA GLY A 27 8.73 -19.38 -2.59
C GLY A 27 9.33 -18.55 -1.45
N TYR A 28 9.04 -17.24 -1.38
CA TYR A 28 9.50 -16.40 -0.29
C TYR A 28 8.69 -16.61 0.99
N LYS A 29 9.33 -16.42 2.13
CA LYS A 29 8.64 -16.28 3.42
C LYS A 29 8.02 -14.88 3.49
N VAL A 30 6.73 -14.82 3.76
CA VAL A 30 6.02 -13.54 3.78
C VAL A 30 5.51 -13.22 5.18
N ARG A 31 5.85 -12.04 5.64
CA ARG A 31 5.34 -11.45 6.89
C ARG A 31 4.41 -10.29 6.56
N THR A 32 3.31 -10.16 7.27
CA THR A 32 2.46 -8.97 7.16
C THR A 32 2.45 -8.17 8.46
N LEU A 33 2.53 -6.84 8.31
CA LEU A 33 2.32 -5.92 9.43
C LEU A 33 0.90 -5.37 9.36
N THR A 34 0.10 -5.59 10.40
CA THR A 34 -1.29 -5.15 10.43
C THR A 34 -1.80 -4.98 11.87
N ASN A 35 -2.71 -4.03 12.06
CA ASN A 35 -3.50 -3.89 13.29
C ASN A 35 -4.93 -4.48 13.13
N ALA A 36 -5.21 -5.09 12.00
CA ALA A 36 -6.50 -5.69 11.72
C ALA A 36 -6.56 -7.13 12.28
N ILE A 37 -6.59 -7.23 13.61
CA ILE A 37 -6.75 -8.50 14.32
C ILE A 37 -8.17 -9.02 14.05
N GLY A 38 -8.30 -10.31 13.71
CA GLY A 38 -9.61 -10.97 13.48
C GLY A 38 -10.18 -10.80 12.07
N ARG A 39 -9.42 -10.30 11.10
CA ARG A 39 -9.82 -10.39 9.67
C ARG A 39 -9.64 -11.81 9.15
N ASP A 40 -10.53 -12.17 8.22
CA ASP A 40 -10.36 -13.41 7.45
C ASP A 40 -8.96 -13.47 6.86
N ASP A 41 -8.24 -14.54 7.17
CA ASP A 41 -6.93 -14.80 6.58
C ASP A 41 -7.11 -15.56 5.24
N PRO A 42 -6.88 -14.89 4.11
CA PRO A 42 -7.02 -15.53 2.79
C PRO A 42 -5.84 -16.45 2.44
N PHE A 43 -4.86 -16.57 3.31
CA PHE A 43 -3.64 -17.32 3.10
C PHE A 43 -3.54 -18.59 3.97
N ASN A 44 -4.60 -18.89 4.75
CA ASN A 44 -4.69 -20.10 5.59
C ASN A 44 -3.46 -20.30 6.49
N GLY A 45 -2.98 -19.25 7.14
CA GLY A 45 -1.83 -19.31 8.05
C GLY A 45 -0.46 -19.31 7.37
N GLN A 46 -0.37 -19.14 6.06
CA GLN A 46 0.93 -19.12 5.35
C GLN A 46 1.73 -17.84 5.60
N LEU A 47 1.11 -16.78 6.12
CA LEU A 47 1.80 -15.54 6.47
C LEU A 47 2.14 -15.49 7.95
N GLU A 48 3.34 -15.01 8.24
CA GLU A 48 3.65 -14.57 9.60
C GLU A 48 2.97 -13.21 9.84
N VAL A 49 2.10 -13.13 10.85
CA VAL A 49 1.36 -11.90 11.17
C VAL A 49 1.99 -11.23 12.37
N ARG A 50 2.39 -9.96 12.22
CA ARG A 50 2.89 -9.13 13.32
C ARG A 50 2.12 -7.82 13.41
N PRO A 51 2.00 -7.23 14.62
CA PRO A 51 1.34 -5.93 14.76
C PRO A 51 2.19 -4.81 14.10
N ILE A 52 1.51 -3.73 13.67
CA ILE A 52 2.15 -2.47 13.31
C ILE A 52 1.78 -1.42 14.36
N ILE A 53 2.71 -1.08 15.24
CA ILE A 53 2.50 -0.17 16.36
C ILE A 53 3.31 1.10 16.12
N PHE A 54 2.71 2.09 15.49
CA PHE A 54 3.39 3.35 15.13
C PHE A 54 3.82 4.22 16.32
N THR A 55 3.37 3.91 17.53
CA THR A 55 3.78 4.60 18.76
C THR A 55 4.94 3.92 19.46
N ASP A 56 5.37 2.76 19.00
CA ASP A 56 6.44 1.95 19.56
C ASP A 56 7.46 1.61 18.47
N HIS A 57 8.57 2.34 18.47
CA HIS A 57 9.64 2.19 17.48
C HIS A 57 10.32 0.83 17.59
N ASP A 58 10.64 0.39 18.80
CA ASP A 58 11.37 -0.87 19.02
C ASP A 58 10.52 -2.08 18.62
N SER A 59 9.23 -2.04 18.89
CA SER A 59 8.27 -3.04 18.40
C SER A 59 8.22 -3.09 16.87
N MET A 60 8.26 -1.94 16.19
CA MET A 60 8.31 -1.91 14.73
C MET A 60 9.63 -2.45 14.19
N VAL A 61 10.77 -2.08 14.78
CA VAL A 61 12.07 -2.63 14.42
C VAL A 61 12.09 -4.14 14.59
N SER A 62 11.61 -4.65 15.72
CA SER A 62 11.47 -6.09 15.97
C SER A 62 10.56 -6.77 14.94
N SER A 63 9.46 -6.13 14.56
CA SER A 63 8.53 -6.67 13.56
C SER A 63 9.12 -6.72 12.15
N LEU A 64 10.11 -5.90 11.86
CA LEU A 64 10.84 -5.84 10.59
C LEU A 64 12.16 -6.63 10.60
N SER A 65 12.62 -7.08 11.76
CA SER A 65 13.88 -7.81 11.90
C SER A 65 13.93 -9.03 10.98
N ASP A 66 15.12 -9.39 10.50
CA ASP A 66 15.40 -10.54 9.62
C ASP A 66 14.75 -10.47 8.23
N ALA A 67 14.03 -9.39 7.91
CA ALA A 67 13.46 -9.20 6.59
C ALA A 67 14.46 -8.48 5.64
N ASP A 68 14.33 -8.79 4.36
CA ASP A 68 15.15 -8.19 3.30
C ASP A 68 14.45 -7.01 2.62
N VAL A 69 13.17 -7.18 2.30
CA VAL A 69 12.39 -6.21 1.53
C VAL A 69 11.10 -5.83 2.25
N LEU A 70 10.81 -4.54 2.28
CA LEU A 70 9.54 -3.99 2.77
C LEU A 70 8.68 -3.49 1.60
N TYR A 71 7.52 -4.09 1.42
CA TYR A 71 6.49 -3.61 0.49
C TYR A 71 5.50 -2.74 1.25
N ASN A 72 5.62 -1.44 1.07
CA ASN A 72 4.78 -0.48 1.76
C ASN A 72 3.53 -0.15 0.95
N THR A 73 2.41 -0.77 1.32
CA THR A 73 1.07 -0.44 0.80
C THR A 73 0.22 0.32 1.81
N TYR A 74 0.80 0.68 2.96
CA TYR A 74 0.09 1.42 4.00
C TYR A 74 -0.32 2.80 3.52
N TRP A 75 -1.61 3.08 3.61
CA TRP A 75 -2.19 4.38 3.37
C TRP A 75 -3.58 4.49 3.98
N VAL A 76 -4.03 5.71 4.26
CA VAL A 76 -5.39 6.03 4.68
C VAL A 76 -6.17 6.52 3.46
N ARG A 77 -7.18 5.76 3.03
CA ARG A 77 -7.96 6.10 1.82
C ARG A 77 -8.93 7.26 2.04
N TYR A 78 -9.58 7.28 3.19
CA TYR A 78 -10.63 8.26 3.52
C TYR A 78 -10.34 8.82 4.91
N LYS A 79 -10.61 10.12 5.06
CA LYS A 79 -10.64 10.72 6.40
C LYS A 79 -11.78 10.07 7.18
N ASP A 80 -11.49 9.54 8.36
CA ASP A 80 -12.53 9.10 9.27
C ASP A 80 -13.33 10.32 9.74
N ARG A 81 -14.66 10.21 9.77
CA ARG A 81 -15.54 11.28 10.30
C ARG A 81 -15.23 11.61 11.76
N LYS A 82 -14.67 10.67 12.50
CA LYS A 82 -14.24 10.85 13.90
C LYS A 82 -12.82 11.45 14.03
N GLY A 83 -12.17 11.79 12.91
CA GLY A 83 -10.85 12.43 12.90
C GLY A 83 -9.65 11.53 13.23
N GLY A 84 -9.87 10.22 13.43
CA GLY A 84 -8.82 9.28 13.82
C GLY A 84 -7.85 8.91 12.69
N TYR A 85 -8.29 9.01 11.43
CA TYR A 85 -7.47 8.64 10.26
C TYR A 85 -7.41 9.80 9.27
N THR A 86 -6.25 10.39 9.11
CA THR A 86 -6.00 11.51 8.18
C THR A 86 -4.82 11.19 7.25
N HIS A 87 -4.68 11.95 6.15
CA HIS A 87 -3.52 11.83 5.28
C HIS A 87 -2.23 12.25 6.00
N ASP A 88 -2.29 13.25 6.87
CA ASP A 88 -1.13 13.70 7.67
C ASP A 88 -0.68 12.61 8.64
N LEU A 89 -1.63 11.89 9.25
CA LEU A 89 -1.31 10.73 10.07
C LEU A 89 -0.66 9.61 9.23
N ALA A 90 -1.13 9.38 8.00
CA ALA A 90 -0.53 8.39 7.11
C ALA A 90 0.92 8.76 6.75
N VAL A 91 1.20 10.04 6.50
CA VAL A 91 2.56 10.56 6.26
C VAL A 91 3.43 10.37 7.50
N SER A 92 2.97 10.81 8.67
CA SER A 92 3.69 10.67 9.94
C SER A 92 4.01 9.20 10.26
N ASN A 93 3.03 8.32 10.12
CA ASN A 93 3.20 6.89 10.36
C ASN A 93 4.17 6.26 9.35
N THR A 94 4.12 6.66 8.09
CA THR A 94 5.05 6.15 7.07
C THR A 94 6.48 6.61 7.36
N LYS A 95 6.69 7.83 7.85
CA LYS A 95 7.99 8.32 8.31
C LYS A 95 8.58 7.43 9.40
N LYS A 96 7.76 7.07 10.39
CA LYS A 96 8.16 6.16 11.48
C LYS A 96 8.49 4.76 10.95
N LEU A 97 7.70 4.26 10.00
CA LEU A 97 7.95 2.96 9.37
C LEU A 97 9.28 2.94 8.58
N ILE A 98 9.60 4.01 7.84
CA ILE A 98 10.87 4.15 7.12
C ILE A 98 12.05 4.17 8.09
N SER A 99 11.94 4.90 9.20
CA SER A 99 12.96 4.92 10.25
C SER A 99 13.18 3.52 10.82
N ALA A 100 12.12 2.85 11.24
CA ALA A 100 12.20 1.49 11.77
C ALA A 100 12.74 0.48 10.75
N ALA A 101 12.41 0.63 9.48
CA ALA A 101 12.93 -0.22 8.40
C ALA A 101 14.46 -0.06 8.24
N LYS A 102 14.95 1.18 8.37
CA LYS A 102 16.40 1.47 8.34
C LYS A 102 17.11 0.82 9.53
N ASP A 103 16.58 1.00 10.73
CA ASP A 103 17.17 0.48 11.95
C ASP A 103 17.10 -1.05 12.05
N ALA A 104 16.07 -1.67 11.46
CA ALA A 104 15.95 -3.11 11.30
C ALA A 104 16.88 -3.71 10.22
N GLY A 105 17.58 -2.88 9.45
CA GLY A 105 18.47 -3.30 8.37
C GLY A 105 17.74 -3.85 7.14
N ILE A 106 16.56 -3.32 6.83
CA ILE A 106 15.85 -3.58 5.58
C ILE A 106 16.72 -3.10 4.41
N ARG A 107 16.96 -3.96 3.43
CA ARG A 107 17.80 -3.65 2.27
C ARG A 107 17.05 -2.78 1.25
N ARG A 108 15.75 -3.04 1.02
CA ARG A 108 14.96 -2.35 -0.01
C ARG A 108 13.53 -2.06 0.46
N ILE A 109 13.03 -0.89 0.05
CA ILE A 109 11.61 -0.53 0.18
C ILE A 109 10.98 -0.46 -1.21
N VAL A 110 9.83 -1.12 -1.38
CA VAL A 110 8.94 -0.98 -2.54
C VAL A 110 7.69 -0.25 -2.08
N HIS A 111 7.47 0.96 -2.59
CA HIS A 111 6.37 1.82 -2.15
C HIS A 111 5.32 2.02 -3.23
N PHE A 112 4.05 1.89 -2.83
CA PHE A 112 2.89 2.20 -3.68
C PHE A 112 2.46 3.65 -3.48
N SER A 113 2.82 4.48 -4.44
CA SER A 113 2.43 5.88 -4.52
C SER A 113 1.20 6.08 -5.41
N VAL A 114 1.14 7.17 -6.14
CA VAL A 114 0.09 7.51 -7.10
C VAL A 114 0.72 8.17 -8.33
N ALA A 115 0.09 8.03 -9.49
CA ALA A 115 0.54 8.72 -10.69
C ALA A 115 0.39 10.25 -10.54
N HIS A 116 1.38 10.99 -11.04
CA HIS A 116 1.40 12.43 -11.11
C HIS A 116 1.04 13.16 -9.80
N PRO A 117 1.69 12.83 -8.65
CA PRO A 117 1.35 13.48 -7.39
C PRO A 117 1.64 14.98 -7.40
N ASP A 118 2.54 15.43 -8.28
CA ASP A 118 2.92 16.82 -8.51
C ASP A 118 1.84 17.67 -9.20
N LYS A 119 0.86 17.05 -9.87
CA LYS A 119 -0.19 17.76 -10.61
C LYS A 119 -1.32 18.31 -9.74
N ALA A 120 -1.41 17.89 -8.48
CA ALA A 120 -2.44 18.35 -7.55
C ALA A 120 -1.86 18.58 -6.14
N PRO A 121 -0.87 19.48 -5.99
CA PRO A 121 -0.15 19.68 -4.72
C PRO A 121 -1.06 20.22 -3.61
N ASP A 122 -2.12 20.93 -3.94
CA ASP A 122 -3.08 21.47 -2.98
C ASP A 122 -4.00 20.41 -2.37
N TRP A 123 -4.03 19.23 -2.94
CA TRP A 123 -4.82 18.12 -2.42
C TRP A 123 -4.01 17.30 -1.43
N THR A 124 -4.45 17.26 -0.19
CA THR A 124 -3.75 16.59 0.92
C THR A 124 -3.35 15.15 0.63
N TYR A 125 -4.12 14.43 -0.19
CA TYR A 125 -3.79 13.08 -0.63
C TYR A 125 -2.51 13.05 -1.50
N PHE A 126 -2.46 13.90 -2.54
CA PHE A 126 -1.34 13.93 -3.50
C PHE A 126 -0.09 14.52 -2.84
N ASN A 127 -0.26 15.62 -2.08
CA ASN A 127 0.84 16.20 -1.31
C ASN A 127 1.45 15.19 -0.35
N GLY A 128 0.63 14.49 0.43
CA GLY A 128 1.13 13.46 1.35
C GLY A 128 1.87 12.32 0.64
N LYS A 129 1.44 11.95 -0.57
CA LYS A 129 2.19 10.96 -1.39
C LYS A 129 3.55 11.49 -1.82
N MET A 130 3.65 12.75 -2.26
CA MET A 130 4.93 13.38 -2.59
C MET A 130 5.87 13.45 -1.39
N GLU A 131 5.36 13.82 -0.21
CA GLU A 131 6.17 13.85 1.01
C GLU A 131 6.74 12.48 1.34
N VAL A 132 5.94 11.42 1.25
CA VAL A 132 6.41 10.05 1.49
C VAL A 132 7.45 9.63 0.46
N GLU A 133 7.26 9.93 -0.81
CA GLU A 133 8.27 9.64 -1.85
C GLU A 133 9.61 10.33 -1.53
N LYS A 134 9.56 11.62 -1.17
CA LYS A 134 10.74 12.39 -0.77
C LYS A 134 11.45 11.74 0.42
N MET A 135 10.70 11.36 1.46
CA MET A 135 11.27 10.68 2.65
C MET A 135 11.96 9.36 2.29
N ILE A 136 11.37 8.57 1.37
CA ILE A 136 11.97 7.31 0.91
C ILE A 136 13.29 7.57 0.18
N ILE A 137 13.32 8.53 -0.72
CA ILE A 137 14.53 8.92 -1.47
C ILE A 137 15.61 9.42 -0.50
N GLU A 138 15.27 10.29 0.44
CA GLU A 138 16.19 10.86 1.44
C GLU A 138 16.70 9.82 2.45
N SER A 139 15.96 8.71 2.66
CA SER A 139 16.39 7.63 3.56
C SER A 139 17.66 6.92 3.09
N LYS A 140 18.01 7.04 1.80
CA LYS A 140 19.14 6.36 1.13
C LYS A 140 19.03 4.83 1.10
N LEU A 141 17.89 4.26 1.51
CA LEU A 141 17.62 2.83 1.31
C LEU A 141 17.43 2.55 -0.19
N SER A 142 17.83 1.36 -0.64
CA SER A 142 17.44 0.92 -1.98
C SER A 142 15.92 0.95 -2.09
N HIS A 143 15.38 1.53 -3.15
CA HIS A 143 13.93 1.69 -3.24
C HIS A 143 13.40 1.52 -4.67
N ALA A 144 12.12 1.20 -4.75
CA ALA A 144 11.30 1.32 -5.94
C ALA A 144 9.98 2.02 -5.56
N ILE A 145 9.61 3.04 -6.32
CA ILE A 145 8.36 3.80 -6.12
C ILE A 145 7.46 3.52 -7.32
N LEU A 146 6.38 2.78 -7.06
CA LEU A 146 5.37 2.49 -8.08
C LEU A 146 4.29 3.57 -8.04
N ARG A 147 4.05 4.21 -9.18
CA ARG A 147 3.06 5.29 -9.34
C ARG A 147 1.90 4.84 -10.23
N PRO A 148 1.05 3.93 -9.73
CA PRO A 148 -0.11 3.49 -10.50
C PRO A 148 -1.10 4.63 -10.70
N THR A 149 -1.85 4.55 -11.79
CA THR A 149 -3.06 5.32 -12.03
C THR A 149 -4.25 4.63 -11.36
N VAL A 150 -5.35 4.40 -12.08
CA VAL A 150 -6.45 3.57 -11.60
C VAL A 150 -6.12 2.10 -11.82
N PHE A 151 -5.78 1.38 -10.76
CA PHE A 151 -5.54 -0.06 -10.87
C PHE A 151 -6.80 -0.85 -10.50
N PHE A 152 -7.04 -1.91 -11.22
CA PHE A 152 -8.24 -2.74 -11.11
C PHE A 152 -7.89 -4.24 -11.12
N GLY A 153 -8.84 -5.06 -10.70
CA GLY A 153 -8.75 -6.52 -10.74
C GLY A 153 -9.26 -7.20 -9.49
N GLY A 154 -9.95 -8.29 -9.68
CA GLY A 154 -10.51 -9.13 -8.62
C GLY A 154 -11.74 -8.56 -7.92
N LYS A 155 -12.33 -9.39 -7.05
CA LYS A 155 -13.62 -9.08 -6.39
C LYS A 155 -13.54 -7.96 -5.34
N ARG A 156 -12.35 -7.59 -4.86
CA ARG A 156 -12.16 -6.59 -3.80
C ARG A 156 -11.77 -5.20 -4.31
N ASP A 157 -11.75 -5.01 -5.61
CA ASP A 157 -11.63 -3.69 -6.20
C ASP A 157 -12.92 -2.90 -5.94
N VAL A 158 -12.82 -1.91 -5.07
CA VAL A 158 -13.99 -1.12 -4.66
C VAL A 158 -14.40 -0.14 -5.75
N LEU A 159 -13.43 0.52 -6.40
CA LEU A 159 -13.73 1.60 -7.35
C LEU A 159 -14.39 1.06 -8.62
N ILE A 160 -13.71 0.18 -9.32
CA ILE A 160 -14.20 -0.31 -10.62
C ILE A 160 -15.42 -1.22 -10.46
N ASN A 161 -15.46 -2.06 -9.40
CA ASN A 161 -16.63 -2.89 -9.16
C ASN A 161 -17.87 -2.07 -8.80
N ASN A 162 -17.74 -0.98 -8.04
CA ASN A 162 -18.85 -0.07 -7.75
C ASN A 162 -19.33 0.66 -9.01
N MET A 163 -18.40 1.14 -9.85
CA MET A 163 -18.75 1.75 -11.14
C MET A 163 -19.49 0.73 -12.04
N ALA A 164 -18.96 -0.47 -12.15
CA ALA A 164 -19.59 -1.54 -12.94
C ALA A 164 -20.97 -1.92 -12.39
N TRP A 165 -21.15 -1.93 -11.08
CA TRP A 165 -22.46 -2.17 -10.46
C TRP A 165 -23.44 -1.04 -10.78
N LEU A 166 -23.03 0.22 -10.67
CA LEU A 166 -23.87 1.39 -11.01
C LEU A 166 -24.30 1.34 -12.49
N ILE A 167 -23.37 1.11 -13.41
CA ILE A 167 -23.64 1.04 -14.85
C ILE A 167 -24.64 -0.09 -15.16
N ARG A 168 -24.54 -1.24 -14.48
CA ARG A 168 -25.46 -2.37 -14.70
C ARG A 168 -26.83 -2.17 -14.08
N ARG A 169 -26.90 -1.38 -13.02
CA ARG A 169 -28.13 -1.20 -12.23
C ARG A 169 -29.02 -0.08 -12.72
N PHE A 170 -28.41 0.98 -13.23
CA PHE A 170 -29.12 2.20 -13.63
C PHE A 170 -29.02 2.45 -15.14
N PRO A 171 -30.08 2.96 -15.79
CA PRO A 171 -30.07 3.25 -17.22
C PRO A 171 -29.23 4.49 -17.57
N VAL A 172 -28.85 5.28 -16.55
CA VAL A 172 -28.06 6.50 -16.71
C VAL A 172 -26.87 6.46 -15.76
N PHE A 173 -25.69 6.78 -16.26
CA PHE A 173 -24.47 6.92 -15.47
C PHE A 173 -23.96 8.36 -15.56
N GLY A 174 -23.87 9.03 -14.40
CA GLY A 174 -23.37 10.40 -14.30
C GLY A 174 -21.84 10.44 -14.50
N VAL A 175 -21.38 11.34 -15.38
CA VAL A 175 -19.98 11.66 -15.58
C VAL A 175 -19.72 13.13 -15.23
N PHE A 176 -18.51 13.42 -14.72
CA PHE A 176 -18.14 14.81 -14.43
C PHE A 176 -17.83 15.57 -15.72
N GLY A 177 -18.31 16.81 -15.82
CA GLY A 177 -18.10 17.66 -17.00
C GLY A 177 -18.64 17.02 -18.28
N LEU A 178 -17.87 17.08 -19.35
CA LEU A 178 -18.23 16.52 -20.67
C LEU A 178 -17.81 15.04 -20.81
N GLY A 179 -17.18 14.44 -19.80
CA GLY A 179 -16.73 13.04 -19.85
C GLY A 179 -15.54 12.78 -20.79
N SER A 180 -14.89 13.80 -21.33
CA SER A 180 -13.79 13.70 -22.30
C SER A 180 -12.41 13.54 -21.68
N TYR A 181 -12.31 13.34 -20.36
CA TYR A 181 -11.04 13.12 -19.68
C TYR A 181 -10.50 11.71 -19.92
N PRO A 182 -9.19 11.55 -20.19
CA PRO A 182 -8.59 10.25 -20.39
C PRO A 182 -8.47 9.49 -19.06
N ILE A 183 -8.73 8.19 -19.08
CA ILE A 183 -8.50 7.27 -17.98
C ILE A 183 -7.44 6.25 -18.42
N GLN A 184 -6.42 6.04 -17.60
CA GLN A 184 -5.38 5.04 -17.84
C GLN A 184 -5.49 3.92 -16.80
N PRO A 185 -6.28 2.87 -17.04
CA PRO A 185 -6.39 1.75 -16.11
C PRO A 185 -5.18 0.81 -16.24
N VAL A 186 -4.75 0.22 -15.14
CA VAL A 186 -3.74 -0.83 -15.09
C VAL A 186 -4.26 -2.02 -14.30
N HIS A 187 -4.10 -3.21 -14.84
CA HIS A 187 -4.50 -4.42 -14.11
C HIS A 187 -3.54 -4.69 -12.97
N ILE A 188 -4.07 -5.07 -11.79
CA ILE A 188 -3.25 -5.25 -10.58
C ILE A 188 -2.11 -6.27 -10.77
N LEU A 189 -2.30 -7.32 -11.55
CA LEU A 189 -1.24 -8.29 -11.84
C LEU A 189 -0.10 -7.67 -12.66
N SER A 190 -0.39 -6.79 -13.62
CA SER A 190 0.65 -6.07 -14.36
C SER A 190 1.49 -5.20 -13.43
N LEU A 191 0.85 -4.57 -12.44
CA LEU A 191 1.54 -3.75 -11.44
C LEU A 191 2.43 -4.60 -10.51
N ILE A 192 1.97 -5.79 -10.13
CA ILE A 192 2.71 -6.69 -9.24
C ILE A 192 3.94 -7.30 -9.93
N HIS A 193 3.85 -7.61 -11.22
CA HIS A 193 4.97 -8.19 -11.99
C HIS A 193 6.13 -7.21 -12.24
N ILE A 194 5.93 -5.91 -12.05
CA ILE A 194 6.99 -4.90 -12.13
C ILE A 194 7.96 -5.06 -10.96
#